data_f1076681e3e37328004d4ba9d8ea72a8
#
_entry.id   f1076681e3e37328004d4ba9d8ea72a8
#
_cell.length_a   1.000
_cell.length_b   1.000
_cell.length_c   1.000
_cell.angle_alpha   90.00
_cell.angle_beta   90.00
_cell.angle_gamma   90.00
#
_symmetry.space_group_name_H-M   'P 1'
#
loop_
_entity.id
_entity.type
_entity.pdbx_description
1 polymer ?
#
loop_
_entity_poly.entity_id
_entity_poly.type
_entity_poly.pdbx_seq_one_letter_code
_entity_poly.pdbx_strand_id
1 'polypeptide(L)'
;MITLRNKIGQMLIMGFDGCTLHAQSPMAEWLSADGLGGVLLFDQDESTKLYGKNLKNLTQIKQLTHSLNYYSSEISYKNNGLPLLIAIDYEGGAVDRLSRIEECLPTISAYDMAHMSPEALDAELLQMALTLKSLGFNLNFAPVVDLNLQQEQGIIGALHRSFSVLPEQVIGLAKQFVDVFSHHGIACCYKHFPGHGSALGDTHKGFVDVTNTFQKEELEPYDSLVREVHQPTMIMTAHVVNKQLDSQGLPATLSYEILTGLLRQSIGYDGVVVADDLQMQAITDHYSLEDALCLTINAGADMIIFANQLAKVTAPEIIEVIERLVLEQKIEYQRIEDAYRRIIRLKQQINCIELVG
;
A
#
# COMPACT_ATOMS: atom_id res chain seq x y z
N MET A 1 9.14 -23.23 14.39
CA MET A 1 8.18 -23.28 13.28
C MET A 1 7.37 -21.98 13.29
N ILE A 2 7.15 -21.38 12.14
CA ILE A 2 6.30 -20.19 12.00
C ILE A 2 4.84 -20.64 12.14
N THR A 3 4.12 -20.03 13.06
CA THR A 3 2.71 -20.37 13.36
C THR A 3 1.75 -19.75 12.35
N LEU A 4 0.50 -20.23 12.30
CA LEU A 4 -0.57 -19.58 11.55
C LEU A 4 -0.70 -18.10 11.94
N ARG A 5 -0.71 -17.81 13.25
CA ARG A 5 -0.78 -16.47 13.81
C ARG A 5 0.32 -15.53 13.27
N ASN A 6 1.57 -16.01 13.22
CA ASN A 6 2.67 -15.21 12.66
C ASN A 6 2.52 -14.98 11.15
N LYS A 7 2.00 -15.95 10.40
CA LYS A 7 1.74 -15.77 8.95
C LYS A 7 0.66 -14.73 8.71
N ILE A 8 -0.41 -14.77 9.50
CA ILE A 8 -1.48 -13.76 9.47
C ILE A 8 -0.93 -12.39 9.86
N GLY A 9 -0.09 -12.31 10.92
CA GLY A 9 0.58 -11.06 11.30
C GLY A 9 1.36 -10.43 10.15
N GLN A 10 2.04 -11.26 9.33
CA GLN A 10 2.76 -10.76 8.14
C GLN A 10 1.82 -10.20 7.05
N MET A 11 0.54 -10.54 7.05
CA MET A 11 -0.44 -10.00 6.12
C MET A 11 -0.93 -8.59 6.53
N LEU A 12 -0.59 -8.09 7.71
CA LEU A 12 -1.10 -6.82 8.23
C LEU A 12 -0.11 -5.68 8.06
N ILE A 13 -0.62 -4.53 7.59
CA ILE A 13 0.06 -3.22 7.63
C ILE A 13 -0.79 -2.31 8.52
N MET A 14 -0.23 -1.92 9.67
CA MET A 14 -0.97 -1.23 10.71
C MET A 14 -0.52 0.22 10.87
N GLY A 15 -1.47 1.15 10.85
CA GLY A 15 -1.27 2.48 11.40
C GLY A 15 -1.41 2.48 12.92
N PHE A 16 -0.85 3.48 13.58
CA PHE A 16 -0.91 3.62 15.04
C PHE A 16 -0.80 5.09 15.47
N ASP A 17 -1.09 5.35 16.73
CA ASP A 17 -0.97 6.69 17.30
C ASP A 17 0.37 6.89 18.01
N GLY A 18 0.92 8.08 17.85
CA GLY A 18 2.15 8.49 18.53
C GLY A 18 3.39 8.51 17.63
N CYS A 19 4.34 9.33 18.03
CA CYS A 19 5.59 9.60 17.30
C CYS A 19 6.83 9.00 17.98
N THR A 20 6.63 8.19 19.02
CA THR A 20 7.70 7.48 19.75
C THR A 20 7.22 6.10 20.16
N LEU A 21 8.12 5.13 20.22
CA LEU A 21 7.85 3.80 20.76
C LEU A 21 8.67 3.54 22.02
N HIS A 22 8.03 2.86 22.96
CA HIS A 22 8.66 2.27 24.15
C HIS A 22 8.08 0.87 24.40
N ALA A 23 8.68 0.08 25.28
CA ALA A 23 8.32 -1.33 25.47
C ALA A 23 6.84 -1.57 25.85
N GLN A 24 6.16 -0.57 26.44
CA GLN A 24 4.74 -0.65 26.80
C GLN A 24 3.83 -0.05 25.73
N SER A 25 4.36 0.39 24.59
CA SER A 25 3.53 0.88 23.48
C SER A 25 2.81 -0.29 22.83
N PRO A 26 1.49 -0.21 22.53
CA PRO A 26 0.75 -1.29 21.88
C PRO A 26 1.42 -1.77 20.58
N MET A 27 1.95 -0.85 19.79
CA MET A 27 2.65 -1.20 18.55
C MET A 27 3.92 -2.03 18.82
N ALA A 28 4.69 -1.73 19.87
CA ALA A 28 5.87 -2.53 20.23
C ALA A 28 5.48 -3.94 20.64
N GLU A 29 4.38 -4.10 21.36
CA GLU A 29 3.81 -5.40 21.71
C GLU A 29 3.36 -6.18 20.48
N TRP A 30 2.61 -5.55 19.56
CA TRP A 30 2.16 -6.21 18.31
C TRP A 30 3.34 -6.68 17.45
N LEU A 31 4.37 -5.85 17.32
CA LEU A 31 5.59 -6.22 16.59
C LEU A 31 6.29 -7.43 17.22
N SER A 32 6.44 -7.43 18.55
CA SER A 32 7.18 -8.48 19.26
C SER A 32 6.37 -9.75 19.48
N ALA A 33 5.04 -9.71 19.60
CA ALA A 33 4.21 -10.88 19.84
C ALA A 33 3.76 -11.56 18.54
N ASP A 34 3.20 -10.82 17.60
CA ASP A 34 2.50 -11.36 16.43
C ASP A 34 3.33 -11.28 15.14
N GLY A 35 4.30 -10.38 15.07
CA GLY A 35 5.21 -10.27 13.94
C GLY A 35 4.56 -9.64 12.72
N LEU A 36 4.16 -8.38 12.81
CA LEU A 36 3.49 -7.66 11.74
C LEU A 36 4.29 -7.60 10.43
N GLY A 37 3.57 -7.61 9.32
CA GLY A 37 4.13 -7.45 7.98
C GLY A 37 4.68 -6.05 7.75
N GLY A 38 3.96 -5.03 8.21
CA GLY A 38 4.36 -3.64 8.05
C GLY A 38 3.62 -2.67 8.95
N VAL A 39 4.06 -1.43 8.88
CA VAL A 39 3.42 -0.26 9.49
C VAL A 39 3.26 0.84 8.44
N LEU A 40 2.23 1.68 8.59
CA LEU A 40 1.99 2.85 7.76
C LEU A 40 2.06 4.11 8.63
N LEU A 41 2.90 5.07 8.25
CA LEU A 41 3.13 6.30 9.01
C LEU A 41 2.45 7.50 8.37
N PHE A 42 1.85 8.35 9.21
CA PHE A 42 1.09 9.53 8.80
C PHE A 42 1.63 10.81 9.44
N ASP A 43 1.55 11.90 8.68
CA ASP A 43 1.83 13.26 9.16
C ASP A 43 0.68 13.86 9.97
N GLN A 44 -0.56 13.54 9.59
CA GLN A 44 -1.77 14.09 10.17
C GLN A 44 -2.69 12.99 10.73
N ASP A 45 -3.36 13.29 11.82
CA ASP A 45 -4.46 12.47 12.34
C ASP A 45 -5.78 12.94 11.68
N GLU A 46 -6.43 12.05 10.95
CA GLU A 46 -7.65 12.38 10.20
C GLU A 46 -8.84 12.72 11.11
N SER A 47 -8.92 12.14 12.30
CA SER A 47 -10.03 12.37 13.23
C SER A 47 -9.95 13.74 13.91
N THR A 48 -8.75 14.19 14.24
CA THR A 48 -8.52 15.47 14.93
C THR A 48 -8.02 16.57 14.00
N LYS A 49 -7.60 16.23 12.78
CA LYS A 49 -6.92 17.12 11.82
C LYS A 49 -5.62 17.75 12.35
N LEU A 50 -5.07 17.19 13.44
CA LEU A 50 -3.81 17.67 14.00
C LEU A 50 -2.61 17.02 13.30
N TYR A 51 -1.58 17.81 13.06
CA TYR A 51 -0.30 17.34 12.48
C TYR A 51 0.60 16.74 13.56
N GLY A 52 1.52 15.87 13.10
CA GLY A 52 2.49 15.22 13.97
C GLY A 52 1.96 13.92 14.57
N LYS A 53 1.06 13.22 13.89
CA LYS A 53 0.59 11.88 14.32
C LYS A 53 1.77 10.92 14.50
N ASN A 54 2.56 10.72 13.45
CA ASN A 54 3.78 9.91 13.50
C ASN A 54 5.03 10.71 13.07
N LEU A 55 4.86 11.76 12.25
CA LEU A 55 5.94 12.48 11.58
C LEU A 55 5.97 13.93 12.05
N LYS A 56 7.08 14.35 12.71
CA LYS A 56 7.23 15.71 13.27
C LYS A 56 8.47 16.45 12.78
N ASN A 57 9.63 15.79 12.72
CA ASN A 57 10.90 16.29 12.23
C ASN A 57 11.84 15.13 11.92
N LEU A 58 12.94 15.38 11.19
CA LEU A 58 13.84 14.32 10.72
C LEU A 58 14.40 13.46 11.87
N THR A 59 14.83 14.07 12.96
CA THR A 59 15.42 13.35 14.10
C THR A 59 14.41 12.40 14.73
N GLN A 60 13.19 12.87 14.97
CA GLN A 60 12.14 12.05 15.56
C GLN A 60 11.74 10.90 14.62
N ILE A 61 11.61 11.16 13.31
CA ILE A 61 11.25 10.13 12.33
C ILE A 61 12.32 9.03 12.31
N LYS A 62 13.60 9.37 12.25
CA LYS A 62 14.71 8.40 12.32
C LYS A 62 14.69 7.57 13.60
N GLN A 63 14.39 8.19 14.73
CA GLN A 63 14.26 7.48 16.01
C GLN A 63 13.05 6.52 16.01
N LEU A 64 11.93 6.94 15.43
CA LEU A 64 10.73 6.11 15.33
C LEU A 64 10.96 4.89 14.43
N THR A 65 11.50 5.09 13.22
CA THR A 65 11.78 4.00 12.28
C THR A 65 12.84 3.03 12.83
N HIS A 66 13.86 3.55 13.51
CA HIS A 66 14.82 2.70 14.23
C HIS A 66 14.16 1.88 15.32
N SER A 67 13.28 2.47 16.14
CA SER A 67 12.56 1.76 17.20
C SER A 67 11.62 0.69 16.64
N LEU A 68 10.92 0.98 15.53
CA LEU A 68 10.08 0.01 14.83
C LEU A 68 10.89 -1.22 14.38
N ASN A 69 12.04 -0.99 13.75
CA ASN A 69 12.95 -2.06 13.34
C ASN A 69 13.49 -2.84 14.55
N TYR A 70 13.85 -2.15 15.64
CA TYR A 70 14.32 -2.79 16.87
C TYR A 70 13.28 -3.78 17.42
N TYR A 71 12.05 -3.34 17.69
CA TYR A 71 11.00 -4.20 18.23
C TYR A 71 10.59 -5.32 17.27
N SER A 72 10.62 -5.09 15.97
CA SER A 72 10.39 -6.14 14.97
C SER A 72 11.51 -7.19 14.96
N SER A 73 12.76 -6.79 15.23
CA SER A 73 13.91 -7.68 15.20
C SER A 73 14.00 -8.61 16.43
N GLU A 74 13.37 -8.24 17.57
CA GLU A 74 13.34 -9.08 18.77
C GLU A 74 12.72 -10.47 18.53
N ILE A 75 11.91 -10.59 17.46
CA ILE A 75 11.34 -11.87 17.01
C ILE A 75 11.88 -12.30 15.64
N SER A 76 13.10 -11.91 15.30
CA SER A 76 13.71 -12.21 14.00
C SER A 76 13.64 -13.69 13.61
N TYR A 77 13.68 -14.61 14.59
CA TYR A 77 13.47 -16.04 14.37
C TYR A 77 12.06 -16.41 13.91
N LYS A 78 11.04 -15.57 14.18
CA LYS A 78 9.67 -15.76 13.69
C LYS A 78 9.46 -15.16 12.29
N ASN A 79 10.24 -14.13 11.93
CA ASN A 79 10.17 -13.42 10.65
C ASN A 79 11.27 -13.83 9.67
N ASN A 80 12.00 -14.93 9.94
CA ASN A 80 13.15 -15.36 9.13
C ASN A 80 14.23 -14.28 8.95
N GLY A 81 14.36 -13.33 9.89
CA GLY A 81 15.28 -12.20 9.77
C GLY A 81 14.92 -11.17 8.70
N LEU A 82 13.67 -11.19 8.20
CA LEU A 82 13.23 -10.26 7.16
C LEU A 82 12.80 -8.92 7.74
N PRO A 83 12.95 -7.81 6.98
CA PRO A 83 12.65 -6.48 7.44
C PRO A 83 11.15 -6.28 7.71
N LEU A 84 10.84 -5.39 8.65
CA LEU A 84 9.51 -4.78 8.74
C LEU A 84 9.32 -3.84 7.54
N LEU A 85 8.16 -3.89 6.89
CA LEU A 85 7.80 -2.87 5.91
C LEU A 85 7.41 -1.58 6.65
N ILE A 86 8.15 -0.51 6.45
CA ILE A 86 7.83 0.81 6.99
C ILE A 86 7.37 1.67 5.82
N ALA A 87 6.05 1.85 5.73
CA ALA A 87 5.38 2.44 4.59
C ALA A 87 5.03 3.92 4.80
N ILE A 88 4.95 4.64 3.69
CA ILE A 88 4.49 6.02 3.61
C ILE A 88 3.78 6.25 2.27
N ASP A 89 2.83 7.22 2.21
CA ASP A 89 2.35 7.80 0.97
C ASP A 89 3.23 8.99 0.58
N TYR A 90 4.07 8.80 -0.41
CA TYR A 90 4.99 9.82 -0.90
C TYR A 90 4.94 9.84 -2.43
N GLU A 91 3.74 10.27 -2.94
CA GLU A 91 3.45 10.34 -4.38
C GLU A 91 4.09 11.57 -5.03
N GLY A 92 4.24 12.62 -4.23
CA GLY A 92 4.58 13.96 -4.63
C GLY A 92 3.37 14.91 -4.66
N GLY A 93 3.63 16.22 -4.65
CA GLY A 93 2.60 17.26 -4.70
C GLY A 93 1.63 17.19 -3.52
N ALA A 94 0.34 17.00 -3.80
CA ALA A 94 -0.72 16.99 -2.79
C ALA A 94 -0.66 15.78 -1.83
N VAL A 95 -0.04 14.67 -2.25
CA VAL A 95 0.14 13.46 -1.42
C VAL A 95 1.62 13.29 -1.09
N ASP A 96 2.08 14.14 -0.22
CA ASP A 96 3.43 14.19 0.34
C ASP A 96 3.35 14.33 1.85
N ARG A 97 3.51 13.19 2.57
CA ARG A 97 3.46 13.16 4.04
C ARG A 97 4.66 13.81 4.72
N LEU A 98 5.68 14.23 3.96
CA LEU A 98 6.85 14.95 4.47
C LEU A 98 6.81 16.44 4.15
N SER A 99 5.82 16.93 3.41
CA SER A 99 5.70 18.32 2.94
C SER A 99 5.71 19.38 4.07
N ARG A 100 5.39 18.98 5.30
CA ARG A 100 5.38 19.86 6.49
C ARG A 100 6.62 19.70 7.38
N ILE A 101 7.54 18.85 7.01
CA ILE A 101 8.83 18.69 7.70
C ILE A 101 9.78 19.75 7.14
N GLU A 102 10.15 20.73 7.97
CA GLU A 102 10.89 21.93 7.54
C GLU A 102 12.17 21.60 6.77
N GLU A 103 12.84 20.49 7.15
CA GLU A 103 14.09 20.06 6.54
C GLU A 103 13.92 19.19 5.28
N CYS A 104 12.69 18.84 4.91
CA CYS A 104 12.38 18.12 3.67
C CYS A 104 12.09 19.12 2.56
N LEU A 105 12.63 18.85 1.37
CA LEU A 105 12.29 19.65 0.20
C LEU A 105 10.87 19.26 -0.28
N PRO A 106 10.03 20.23 -0.69
CA PRO A 106 8.74 19.95 -1.29
C PRO A 106 8.90 19.12 -2.54
N THR A 107 8.01 18.14 -2.74
CA THR A 107 8.00 17.30 -3.92
C THR A 107 7.03 17.82 -4.99
N ILE A 108 7.25 17.39 -6.21
CA ILE A 108 6.47 17.80 -7.38
C ILE A 108 5.32 16.80 -7.63
N SER A 109 4.16 17.26 -8.10
CA SER A 109 3.05 16.39 -8.41
C SER A 109 3.37 15.43 -9.57
N ALA A 110 2.71 14.27 -9.64
CA ALA A 110 2.87 13.33 -10.74
C ALA A 110 2.56 13.99 -12.10
N TYR A 111 1.53 14.85 -12.14
CA TYR A 111 1.19 15.62 -13.33
C TYR A 111 2.34 16.54 -13.78
N ASP A 112 2.97 17.27 -12.86
CA ASP A 112 4.08 18.16 -13.17
C ASP A 112 5.35 17.36 -13.51
N MET A 113 5.62 16.25 -12.83
CA MET A 113 6.72 15.33 -13.16
C MET A 113 6.67 14.86 -14.62
N ALA A 114 5.45 14.60 -15.15
CA ALA A 114 5.25 14.20 -16.54
C ALA A 114 5.64 15.27 -17.57
N HIS A 115 5.85 16.51 -17.14
CA HIS A 115 6.24 17.64 -18.00
C HIS A 115 7.70 18.06 -17.81
N MET A 116 8.46 17.36 -16.99
CA MET A 116 9.88 17.63 -16.75
C MET A 116 10.75 17.08 -17.88
N SER A 117 11.98 17.61 -18.01
CA SER A 117 12.99 16.92 -18.80
C SER A 117 13.41 15.61 -18.09
N PRO A 118 13.88 14.59 -18.83
CA PRO A 118 14.35 13.33 -18.24
C PRO A 118 15.35 13.54 -17.11
N GLU A 119 16.32 14.45 -17.29
CA GLU A 119 17.37 14.73 -16.30
C GLU A 119 16.80 15.39 -15.04
N ALA A 120 15.82 16.28 -15.19
CA ALA A 120 15.17 16.94 -14.07
C ALA A 120 14.30 15.96 -13.30
N LEU A 121 13.60 15.06 -13.99
CA LEU A 121 12.80 14.01 -13.38
C LEU A 121 13.69 13.01 -12.60
N ASP A 122 14.80 12.57 -13.19
CA ASP A 122 15.76 11.71 -12.49
C ASP A 122 16.27 12.34 -11.20
N ALA A 123 16.58 13.64 -11.23
CA ALA A 123 17.05 14.36 -10.05
C ALA A 123 15.96 14.44 -8.96
N GLU A 124 14.71 14.71 -9.33
CA GLU A 124 13.56 14.75 -8.42
C GLU A 124 13.33 13.38 -7.77
N LEU A 125 13.23 12.32 -8.58
CA LEU A 125 13.00 10.96 -8.09
C LEU A 125 14.14 10.48 -7.19
N LEU A 126 15.39 10.80 -7.55
CA LEU A 126 16.56 10.47 -6.73
C LEU A 126 16.50 11.18 -5.37
N GLN A 127 16.14 12.47 -5.35
CA GLN A 127 15.99 13.23 -4.11
C GLN A 127 14.90 12.61 -3.22
N MET A 128 13.74 12.27 -3.81
CA MET A 128 12.64 11.62 -3.10
C MET A 128 13.09 10.28 -2.50
N ALA A 129 13.73 9.42 -3.27
CA ALA A 129 14.21 8.11 -2.81
C ALA A 129 15.26 8.23 -1.69
N LEU A 130 16.24 9.14 -1.83
CA LEU A 130 17.25 9.38 -0.81
C LEU A 130 16.63 9.94 0.49
N THR A 131 15.61 10.78 0.38
CA THR A 131 14.87 11.30 1.54
C THR A 131 14.24 10.13 2.32
N LEU A 132 13.46 9.27 1.67
CA LEU A 132 12.84 8.11 2.31
C LEU A 132 13.88 7.15 2.92
N LYS A 133 14.93 6.81 2.16
CA LYS A 133 16.01 5.94 2.64
C LYS A 133 16.67 6.52 3.89
N SER A 134 16.98 7.81 3.89
CA SER A 134 17.62 8.49 5.04
C SER A 134 16.78 8.49 6.30
N LEU A 135 15.46 8.38 6.15
CA LEU A 135 14.48 8.36 7.24
C LEU A 135 14.11 6.93 7.68
N GLY A 136 14.62 5.89 6.98
CA GLY A 136 14.40 4.50 7.33
C GLY A 136 13.11 3.90 6.77
N PHE A 137 12.47 4.53 5.78
CA PHE A 137 11.37 3.94 5.02
C PHE A 137 11.91 2.94 3.99
N ASN A 138 11.19 1.85 3.76
CA ASN A 138 11.52 0.84 2.76
C ASN A 138 10.32 0.43 1.89
N LEU A 139 9.18 1.12 2.05
CA LEU A 139 8.00 0.96 1.20
C LEU A 139 7.37 2.32 0.93
N ASN A 140 7.15 2.64 -0.34
CA ASN A 140 6.39 3.80 -0.77
C ASN A 140 5.11 3.35 -1.48
N PHE A 141 3.94 3.80 -0.99
CA PHE A 141 2.67 3.59 -1.68
C PHE A 141 2.52 4.56 -2.86
N ALA A 142 3.43 4.46 -3.80
CA ALA A 142 3.53 5.15 -5.07
C ALA A 142 4.30 4.27 -6.07
N PRO A 143 4.19 4.52 -7.39
CA PRO A 143 3.47 5.59 -8.05
C PRO A 143 1.98 5.28 -8.28
N VAL A 144 1.18 6.34 -8.48
CA VAL A 144 -0.17 6.21 -9.00
C VAL A 144 -0.10 5.95 -10.51
N VAL A 145 -0.72 4.86 -10.96
CA VAL A 145 -0.79 4.48 -12.38
C VAL A 145 -2.19 4.64 -12.96
N ASP A 146 -3.11 5.21 -12.19
CA ASP A 146 -4.44 5.61 -12.67
C ASP A 146 -4.31 6.67 -13.75
N LEU A 147 -5.11 6.56 -14.82
CA LEU A 147 -5.12 7.52 -15.91
C LEU A 147 -5.86 8.81 -15.51
N ASN A 148 -5.44 9.96 -16.01
CA ASN A 148 -6.08 11.27 -15.72
C ASN A 148 -7.36 11.49 -16.55
N LEU A 149 -8.38 10.62 -16.39
CA LEU A 149 -9.59 10.64 -17.21
C LEU A 149 -10.64 11.67 -16.75
N GLN A 150 -10.63 12.05 -15.46
CA GLN A 150 -11.60 12.96 -14.85
C GLN A 150 -10.93 14.22 -14.28
N GLN A 151 -10.15 14.90 -15.07
CA GLN A 151 -9.20 15.98 -14.76
C GLN A 151 -9.50 16.84 -13.52
N GLU A 152 -10.75 17.32 -13.36
CA GLU A 152 -11.12 18.22 -12.25
C GLU A 152 -12.14 17.61 -11.28
N GLN A 153 -12.77 16.49 -11.61
CA GLN A 153 -13.91 15.94 -10.86
C GLN A 153 -13.54 14.73 -10.00
N GLY A 154 -12.55 13.93 -10.44
CA GLY A 154 -12.06 12.76 -9.70
C GLY A 154 -10.88 13.13 -8.79
N ILE A 155 -10.76 12.45 -7.66
CA ILE A 155 -9.67 12.69 -6.70
C ILE A 155 -8.27 12.48 -7.27
N ILE A 156 -8.13 11.68 -8.33
CA ILE A 156 -6.87 11.45 -9.03
C ILE A 156 -6.47 12.71 -9.82
N GLY A 157 -7.36 13.22 -10.66
CA GLY A 157 -7.09 14.39 -11.48
C GLY A 157 -7.07 15.70 -10.69
N ALA A 158 -8.08 15.94 -9.83
CA ALA A 158 -8.20 17.17 -9.04
C ALA A 158 -6.99 17.44 -8.13
N LEU A 159 -6.28 16.40 -7.70
CA LEU A 159 -5.07 16.50 -6.87
C LEU A 159 -3.77 16.30 -7.67
N HIS A 160 -3.83 16.27 -9.01
CA HIS A 160 -2.68 16.08 -9.90
C HIS A 160 -1.87 14.79 -9.58
N ARG A 161 -2.54 13.72 -9.14
CA ARG A 161 -1.91 12.47 -8.74
C ARG A 161 -1.54 11.55 -9.91
N SER A 162 -2.10 11.76 -11.09
CA SER A 162 -1.81 10.99 -12.31
C SER A 162 -0.77 11.66 -13.18
N PHE A 163 0.09 10.87 -13.78
CA PHE A 163 1.07 11.34 -14.76
C PHE A 163 0.41 11.80 -16.06
N SER A 164 -0.60 11.09 -16.58
CA SER A 164 -1.17 11.36 -17.91
C SER A 164 -2.53 10.68 -18.12
N VAL A 165 -3.21 11.07 -19.19
CA VAL A 165 -4.35 10.36 -19.77
C VAL A 165 -3.90 9.20 -20.67
N LEU A 166 -2.63 9.17 -21.11
CA LEU A 166 -2.08 8.20 -22.06
C LEU A 166 -1.39 7.06 -21.31
N PRO A 167 -1.85 5.79 -21.47
CA PRO A 167 -1.28 4.64 -20.79
C PRO A 167 0.23 4.50 -20.98
N GLU A 168 0.72 4.68 -22.21
CA GLU A 168 2.15 4.53 -22.53
C GLU A 168 3.03 5.54 -21.78
N GLN A 169 2.55 6.75 -21.56
CA GLN A 169 3.26 7.76 -20.78
C GLN A 169 3.27 7.39 -19.28
N VAL A 170 2.11 6.97 -18.76
CA VAL A 170 2.01 6.49 -17.36
C VAL A 170 2.95 5.30 -17.13
N ILE A 171 2.97 4.33 -18.05
CA ILE A 171 3.86 3.14 -17.97
C ILE A 171 5.33 3.58 -17.93
N GLY A 172 5.76 4.45 -18.84
CA GLY A 172 7.14 4.91 -18.91
C GLY A 172 7.61 5.61 -17.64
N LEU A 173 6.80 6.54 -17.13
CA LEU A 173 7.12 7.30 -15.92
C LEU A 173 7.04 6.44 -14.65
N ALA A 174 6.07 5.52 -14.56
CA ALA A 174 5.98 4.60 -13.43
C ALA A 174 7.18 3.65 -13.37
N LYS A 175 7.69 3.16 -14.51
CA LYS A 175 8.92 2.37 -14.58
C LYS A 175 10.11 3.16 -14.05
N GLN A 176 10.33 4.37 -14.55
CA GLN A 176 11.42 5.24 -14.10
C GLN A 176 11.34 5.52 -12.59
N PHE A 177 10.14 5.81 -12.08
CA PHE A 177 9.90 5.99 -10.65
C PHE A 177 10.33 4.76 -9.86
N VAL A 178 9.82 3.57 -10.22
CA VAL A 178 10.13 2.31 -9.52
C VAL A 178 11.61 1.96 -9.65
N ASP A 179 12.23 2.19 -10.81
CA ASP A 179 13.66 1.94 -11.01
C ASP A 179 14.51 2.72 -10.01
N VAL A 180 14.27 4.01 -9.86
CA VAL A 180 15.03 4.86 -8.94
C VAL A 180 14.82 4.43 -7.49
N PHE A 181 13.58 4.23 -7.05
CA PHE A 181 13.29 3.86 -5.67
C PHE A 181 13.82 2.46 -5.31
N SER A 182 13.66 1.49 -6.19
CA SER A 182 14.15 0.13 -5.96
C SER A 182 15.67 0.07 -5.84
N HIS A 183 16.43 0.84 -6.64
CA HIS A 183 17.88 0.93 -6.49
C HIS A 183 18.34 1.45 -5.12
N HIS A 184 17.45 2.12 -4.39
CA HIS A 184 17.71 2.61 -3.04
C HIS A 184 17.11 1.72 -1.93
N GLY A 185 16.65 0.50 -2.27
CA GLY A 185 16.10 -0.45 -1.31
C GLY A 185 14.67 -0.11 -0.86
N ILE A 186 13.92 0.67 -1.65
CA ILE A 186 12.54 1.04 -1.36
C ILE A 186 11.61 0.31 -2.33
N ALA A 187 10.72 -0.52 -1.80
CA ALA A 187 9.65 -1.12 -2.58
C ALA A 187 8.61 -0.07 -2.96
N CYS A 188 7.97 -0.26 -4.11
CA CYS A 188 6.93 0.62 -4.63
C CYS A 188 5.60 -0.11 -4.77
N CYS A 189 4.51 0.67 -4.92
CA CYS A 189 3.18 0.13 -5.05
C CYS A 189 2.41 0.82 -6.18
N TYR A 190 2.09 0.07 -7.24
CA TYR A 190 1.19 0.53 -8.30
C TYR A 190 -0.25 0.59 -7.78
N LYS A 191 -0.94 1.73 -7.98
CA LYS A 191 -2.28 1.94 -7.44
C LYS A 191 -3.14 2.81 -8.35
N HIS A 192 -4.49 2.59 -8.33
CA HIS A 192 -5.32 1.69 -7.53
C HIS A 192 -6.05 0.71 -8.47
N PHE A 193 -5.67 -0.57 -8.42
CA PHE A 193 -6.23 -1.59 -9.32
C PHE A 193 -7.74 -1.81 -9.09
N PRO A 194 -8.57 -1.92 -10.14
CA PRO A 194 -8.28 -2.06 -11.58
C PRO A 194 -8.16 -0.74 -12.35
N GLY A 195 -8.22 0.41 -11.70
CA GLY A 195 -8.19 1.76 -12.22
C GLY A 195 -9.16 2.65 -11.46
N HIS A 196 -8.71 3.81 -11.03
CA HIS A 196 -9.50 4.82 -10.29
C HIS A 196 -9.60 6.13 -11.07
N GLY A 197 -8.99 6.20 -12.26
CA GLY A 197 -8.91 7.43 -13.06
C GLY A 197 -10.24 7.89 -13.62
N SER A 198 -11.16 6.97 -13.89
CA SER A 198 -12.52 7.26 -14.37
C SER A 198 -13.54 7.55 -13.26
N ALA A 199 -13.14 7.45 -11.98
CA ALA A 199 -14.01 7.70 -10.84
C ALA A 199 -14.36 9.17 -10.69
N LEU A 200 -15.66 9.47 -10.54
CA LEU A 200 -16.17 10.83 -10.28
C LEU A 200 -16.23 11.14 -8.77
N GLY A 201 -16.03 10.15 -7.91
CA GLY A 201 -16.12 10.24 -6.45
C GLY A 201 -14.81 9.94 -5.74
N ASP A 202 -14.89 10.01 -4.42
CA ASP A 202 -13.81 9.75 -3.48
C ASP A 202 -14.22 8.57 -2.58
N THR A 203 -13.51 7.45 -2.67
CA THR A 203 -13.79 6.23 -1.88
C THR A 203 -13.58 6.41 -0.38
N HIS A 204 -12.89 7.47 0.04
CA HIS A 204 -12.83 7.85 1.45
C HIS A 204 -14.19 8.33 2.00
N LYS A 205 -15.10 8.78 1.12
CA LYS A 205 -16.40 9.36 1.47
C LYS A 205 -17.58 8.46 1.16
N GLY A 206 -17.33 7.22 0.74
CA GLY A 206 -18.37 6.24 0.45
C GLY A 206 -18.19 5.49 -0.86
N PHE A 207 -19.26 4.90 -1.32
CA PHE A 207 -19.30 3.99 -2.47
C PHE A 207 -19.06 4.72 -3.80
N VAL A 208 -18.15 4.22 -4.62
CA VAL A 208 -17.86 4.76 -5.95
C VAL A 208 -18.07 3.68 -7.01
N ASP A 209 -19.07 3.89 -7.87
CA ASP A 209 -19.41 2.99 -9.00
C ASP A 209 -18.86 3.57 -10.30
N VAL A 210 -17.91 2.86 -10.90
CA VAL A 210 -17.27 3.23 -12.17
C VAL A 210 -17.80 2.42 -13.36
N THR A 211 -18.87 1.65 -13.18
CA THR A 211 -19.41 0.73 -14.22
C THR A 211 -19.59 1.42 -15.57
N ASN A 212 -20.06 2.68 -15.59
CA ASN A 212 -20.37 3.40 -16.83
C ASN A 212 -19.26 4.34 -17.28
N THR A 213 -18.24 4.58 -16.46
CA THR A 213 -17.15 5.53 -16.75
C THR A 213 -15.83 4.84 -17.01
N PHE A 214 -15.66 3.60 -16.52
CA PHE A 214 -14.45 2.82 -16.65
C PHE A 214 -14.08 2.59 -18.11
N GLN A 215 -12.82 2.77 -18.43
CA GLN A 215 -12.23 2.54 -19.74
C GLN A 215 -11.26 1.35 -19.66
N LYS A 216 -11.26 0.48 -20.68
CA LYS A 216 -10.39 -0.70 -20.69
C LYS A 216 -8.89 -0.33 -20.67
N GLU A 217 -8.58 0.83 -21.16
CA GLU A 217 -7.26 1.44 -21.19
C GLU A 217 -6.68 1.62 -19.78
N GLU A 218 -7.52 1.70 -18.74
CA GLU A 218 -7.09 1.76 -17.34
C GLU A 218 -6.39 0.48 -16.87
N LEU A 219 -6.57 -0.63 -17.58
CA LEU A 219 -5.87 -1.89 -17.31
C LEU A 219 -4.49 -1.98 -17.99
N GLU A 220 -4.21 -1.18 -19.01
CA GLU A 220 -2.98 -1.26 -19.80
C GLU A 220 -1.71 -1.02 -18.95
N PRO A 221 -1.69 -0.05 -18.01
CA PRO A 221 -0.54 0.11 -17.11
C PRO A 221 -0.23 -1.17 -16.33
N TYR A 222 -1.24 -1.84 -15.78
CA TYR A 222 -1.04 -3.06 -15.02
C TYR A 222 -0.58 -4.22 -15.90
N ASP A 223 -1.22 -4.44 -17.07
CA ASP A 223 -0.82 -5.52 -18.00
C ASP A 223 0.63 -5.36 -18.46
N SER A 224 1.09 -4.12 -18.70
CA SER A 224 2.47 -3.85 -19.09
C SER A 224 3.46 -3.98 -17.92
N LEU A 225 3.15 -3.33 -16.78
CA LEU A 225 4.08 -3.22 -15.65
C LEU A 225 4.33 -4.55 -14.94
N VAL A 226 3.33 -5.44 -14.86
CA VAL A 226 3.49 -6.74 -14.19
C VAL A 226 4.36 -7.74 -14.95
N ARG A 227 4.53 -7.57 -16.25
CA ARG A 227 5.34 -8.47 -17.09
C ARG A 227 6.83 -8.25 -16.93
N GLU A 228 7.25 -7.12 -16.39
CA GLU A 228 8.65 -6.72 -16.25
C GLU A 228 9.18 -6.81 -14.82
N VAL A 229 8.48 -7.56 -13.95
CA VAL A 229 8.75 -7.56 -12.50
C VAL A 229 10.05 -8.28 -12.16
N HIS A 230 11.14 -7.53 -12.07
CA HIS A 230 12.36 -7.93 -11.36
C HIS A 230 12.61 -7.09 -10.10
N GLN A 231 11.73 -6.12 -9.80
CA GLN A 231 11.88 -5.14 -8.74
C GLN A 231 10.88 -5.39 -7.60
N PRO A 232 11.19 -4.96 -6.37
CA PRO A 232 10.28 -5.11 -5.23
C PRO A 232 9.07 -4.19 -5.39
N THR A 233 8.02 -4.71 -6.04
CA THR A 233 6.76 -3.98 -6.26
C THR A 233 5.56 -4.76 -5.74
N MET A 234 4.50 -4.02 -5.41
CA MET A 234 3.19 -4.56 -5.09
C MET A 234 2.10 -3.81 -5.88
N ILE A 235 0.87 -4.33 -5.83
CA ILE A 235 -0.30 -3.68 -6.41
C ILE A 235 -1.30 -3.43 -5.28
N MET A 236 -1.77 -2.18 -5.17
CA MET A 236 -2.84 -1.79 -4.24
C MET A 236 -4.18 -1.79 -4.96
N THR A 237 -5.20 -2.34 -4.30
CA THR A 237 -6.56 -2.40 -4.83
C THR A 237 -7.31 -1.09 -4.63
N ALA A 238 -8.33 -0.84 -5.45
CA ALA A 238 -9.29 0.24 -5.26
C ALA A 238 -10.58 -0.27 -4.61
N HIS A 239 -11.29 0.60 -3.87
CA HIS A 239 -12.64 0.30 -3.36
C HIS A 239 -13.74 0.74 -4.34
N VAL A 240 -13.47 0.66 -5.64
CA VAL A 240 -14.45 1.00 -6.68
C VAL A 240 -15.27 -0.22 -7.07
N VAL A 241 -16.53 0.01 -7.45
CA VAL A 241 -17.42 -1.00 -8.03
C VAL A 241 -17.40 -0.88 -9.54
N ASN A 242 -17.23 -2.01 -10.21
CA ASN A 242 -17.36 -2.11 -11.66
C ASN A 242 -18.11 -3.41 -12.06
N LYS A 243 -19.40 -3.28 -12.38
CA LYS A 243 -20.26 -4.40 -12.75
C LYS A 243 -19.93 -5.02 -14.11
N GLN A 244 -19.09 -4.38 -14.91
CA GLN A 244 -18.57 -4.97 -16.14
C GLN A 244 -17.44 -5.99 -15.84
N LEU A 245 -16.71 -5.81 -14.75
CA LEU A 245 -15.64 -6.70 -14.29
C LEU A 245 -16.13 -7.73 -13.27
N ASP A 246 -17.08 -7.35 -12.41
CA ASP A 246 -17.73 -8.24 -11.45
C ASP A 246 -19.25 -7.97 -11.44
N SER A 247 -20.03 -8.88 -12.02
CA SER A 247 -21.49 -8.76 -12.13
C SER A 247 -22.22 -8.74 -10.78
N GLN A 248 -21.58 -9.21 -9.70
CA GLN A 248 -22.12 -9.13 -8.34
C GLN A 248 -22.07 -7.71 -7.77
N GLY A 249 -21.24 -6.84 -8.36
CA GLY A 249 -21.10 -5.45 -7.94
C GLY A 249 -20.36 -5.29 -6.61
N LEU A 250 -19.45 -6.20 -6.29
CA LEU A 250 -18.54 -6.04 -5.16
C LEU A 250 -17.49 -4.96 -5.45
N PRO A 251 -17.04 -4.20 -4.44
CA PRO A 251 -15.82 -3.40 -4.57
C PRO A 251 -14.65 -4.27 -5.04
N ALA A 252 -13.77 -3.72 -5.89
CA ALA A 252 -12.67 -4.49 -6.47
C ALA A 252 -11.80 -5.18 -5.41
N THR A 253 -11.56 -4.54 -4.26
CA THR A 253 -10.85 -5.11 -3.11
C THR A 253 -11.49 -6.40 -2.58
N LEU A 254 -12.81 -6.56 -2.71
CA LEU A 254 -13.58 -7.70 -2.20
C LEU A 254 -13.92 -8.73 -3.28
N SER A 255 -13.57 -8.46 -4.55
CA SER A 255 -14.02 -9.23 -5.70
C SER A 255 -12.98 -10.28 -6.11
N TYR A 256 -13.37 -11.55 -6.02
CA TYR A 256 -12.60 -12.68 -6.56
C TYR A 256 -12.39 -12.58 -8.07
N GLU A 257 -13.44 -12.16 -8.81
CA GLU A 257 -13.38 -12.00 -10.26
C GLU A 257 -12.33 -10.96 -10.67
N ILE A 258 -12.20 -9.87 -9.90
CA ILE A 258 -11.25 -8.80 -10.20
C ILE A 258 -9.84 -9.19 -9.72
N LEU A 259 -9.66 -9.63 -8.47
CA LEU A 259 -8.30 -9.87 -7.96
C LEU A 259 -7.74 -11.21 -8.42
N THR A 260 -8.49 -12.28 -8.34
CA THR A 260 -8.02 -13.59 -8.78
C THR A 260 -8.26 -13.80 -10.28
N GLY A 261 -9.46 -13.58 -10.76
CA GLY A 261 -9.82 -13.82 -12.17
C GLY A 261 -9.05 -12.89 -13.13
N LEU A 262 -9.15 -11.58 -12.93
CA LEU A 262 -8.53 -10.62 -13.84
C LEU A 262 -7.03 -10.43 -13.53
N LEU A 263 -6.66 -10.00 -12.32
CA LEU A 263 -5.27 -9.64 -12.02
C LEU A 263 -4.32 -10.86 -12.01
N ARG A 264 -4.71 -11.92 -11.30
CA ARG A 264 -3.84 -13.11 -11.17
C ARG A 264 -3.85 -13.99 -12.40
N GLN A 265 -5.06 -14.36 -12.91
CA GLN A 265 -5.16 -15.37 -13.96
C GLN A 265 -5.04 -14.78 -15.36
N SER A 266 -5.71 -13.66 -15.65
CA SER A 266 -5.73 -13.06 -16.99
C SER A 266 -4.50 -12.19 -17.26
N ILE A 267 -4.15 -11.29 -16.34
CA ILE A 267 -2.96 -10.42 -16.45
C ILE A 267 -1.68 -11.18 -16.05
N GLY A 268 -1.77 -12.16 -15.15
CA GLY A 268 -0.67 -13.03 -14.77
C GLY A 268 0.20 -12.52 -13.60
N TYR A 269 -0.32 -11.64 -12.76
CA TYR A 269 0.44 -11.09 -11.64
C TYR A 269 0.60 -12.09 -10.48
N ASP A 270 1.83 -12.45 -10.12
CA ASP A 270 2.16 -13.30 -8.95
C ASP A 270 2.94 -12.55 -7.85
N GLY A 271 2.90 -11.21 -7.85
CA GLY A 271 3.43 -10.38 -6.77
C GLY A 271 2.44 -10.19 -5.62
N VAL A 272 2.83 -9.35 -4.65
CA VAL A 272 1.99 -8.99 -3.50
C VAL A 272 0.84 -8.07 -3.93
N VAL A 273 -0.39 -8.44 -3.61
CA VAL A 273 -1.56 -7.57 -3.68
C VAL A 273 -1.86 -7.06 -2.27
N VAL A 274 -1.88 -5.75 -2.09
CA VAL A 274 -2.28 -5.11 -0.84
C VAL A 274 -3.67 -4.50 -1.01
N ALA A 275 -4.58 -4.82 -0.10
CA ALA A 275 -5.86 -4.13 0.00
C ALA A 275 -5.65 -2.71 0.51
N ASP A 276 -6.25 -1.72 -0.15
CA ASP A 276 -6.36 -0.37 0.42
C ASP A 276 -7.08 -0.43 1.78
N ASP A 277 -7.02 0.66 2.55
CA ASP A 277 -7.49 0.69 3.94
C ASP A 277 -8.94 0.23 4.09
N LEU A 278 -9.13 -0.94 4.71
CA LEU A 278 -10.47 -1.49 4.96
C LEU A 278 -11.33 -0.66 5.93
N GLN A 279 -10.76 0.38 6.54
CA GLN A 279 -11.49 1.31 7.40
C GLN A 279 -12.10 2.49 6.61
N MET A 280 -11.91 2.55 5.29
CA MET A 280 -12.56 3.55 4.43
C MET A 280 -14.07 3.32 4.35
N GLN A 281 -14.85 4.40 4.27
CA GLN A 281 -16.32 4.35 4.30
C GLN A 281 -16.92 3.50 3.17
N ALA A 282 -16.27 3.41 2.02
CA ALA A 282 -16.67 2.51 0.94
C ALA A 282 -16.78 1.03 1.39
N ILE A 283 -16.09 0.63 2.44
CA ILE A 283 -16.14 -0.71 3.02
C ILE A 283 -16.97 -0.72 4.30
N THR A 284 -16.65 0.14 5.26
CA THR A 284 -17.23 0.08 6.63
C THR A 284 -18.72 0.39 6.68
N ASP A 285 -19.26 1.13 5.71
CA ASP A 285 -20.68 1.42 5.64
C ASP A 285 -21.52 0.22 5.17
N HIS A 286 -20.88 -0.82 4.59
CA HIS A 286 -21.57 -1.92 3.93
C HIS A 286 -21.18 -3.31 4.45
N TYR A 287 -20.02 -3.48 5.06
CA TYR A 287 -19.47 -4.76 5.48
C TYR A 287 -19.02 -4.74 6.93
N SER A 288 -19.30 -5.83 7.65
CA SER A 288 -18.68 -6.06 8.95
C SER A 288 -17.17 -6.31 8.78
N LEU A 289 -16.38 -6.12 9.85
CA LEU A 289 -14.95 -6.44 9.84
C LEU A 289 -14.69 -7.89 9.40
N GLU A 290 -15.49 -8.84 9.91
CA GLU A 290 -15.38 -10.26 9.58
C GLU A 290 -15.65 -10.52 8.09
N ASP A 291 -16.72 -9.95 7.53
CA ASP A 291 -17.07 -10.12 6.13
C ASP A 291 -16.03 -9.46 5.21
N ALA A 292 -15.60 -8.23 5.54
CA ALA A 292 -14.56 -7.52 4.78
C ALA A 292 -13.25 -8.31 4.75
N LEU A 293 -12.78 -8.84 5.88
CA LEU A 293 -11.58 -9.68 5.96
C LEU A 293 -11.75 -10.98 5.15
N CYS A 294 -12.87 -11.67 5.33
CA CYS A 294 -13.15 -12.92 4.64
C CYS A 294 -13.16 -12.73 3.12
N LEU A 295 -13.90 -11.73 2.63
CA LEU A 295 -14.00 -11.42 1.20
C LEU A 295 -12.65 -10.97 0.62
N THR A 296 -11.95 -10.05 1.28
CA THR A 296 -10.66 -9.51 0.81
C THR A 296 -9.61 -10.61 0.65
N ILE A 297 -9.47 -11.48 1.66
CA ILE A 297 -8.49 -12.56 1.63
C ILE A 297 -8.84 -13.60 0.56
N ASN A 298 -10.12 -13.99 0.48
CA ASN A 298 -10.58 -14.94 -0.52
C ASN A 298 -10.57 -14.36 -1.95
N ALA A 299 -10.75 -13.04 -2.11
CA ALA A 299 -10.58 -12.37 -3.39
C ALA A 299 -9.15 -12.48 -3.94
N GLY A 300 -8.14 -12.59 -3.09
CA GLY A 300 -6.74 -12.77 -3.51
C GLY A 300 -5.76 -11.74 -3.00
N ALA A 301 -6.16 -10.84 -2.07
CA ALA A 301 -5.26 -9.92 -1.41
C ALA A 301 -4.31 -10.65 -0.45
N ASP A 302 -3.03 -10.27 -0.46
CA ASP A 302 -1.99 -10.87 0.36
C ASP A 302 -1.69 -10.03 1.60
N MET A 303 -1.82 -8.72 1.50
CA MET A 303 -1.68 -7.79 2.63
C MET A 303 -2.91 -6.89 2.74
N ILE A 304 -3.15 -6.40 3.94
CA ILE A 304 -4.32 -5.58 4.28
C ILE A 304 -3.87 -4.40 5.12
N ILE A 305 -4.31 -3.20 4.73
CA ILE A 305 -4.05 -1.97 5.49
C ILE A 305 -5.19 -1.74 6.48
N PHE A 306 -4.80 -1.37 7.71
CA PHE A 306 -5.63 -0.76 8.73
C PHE A 306 -4.93 0.51 9.20
N ALA A 307 -5.30 1.64 8.61
CA ALA A 307 -4.63 2.92 8.83
C ALA A 307 -4.84 3.48 10.24
N ASN A 308 -5.88 3.03 10.96
CA ASN A 308 -6.24 3.53 12.28
C ASN A 308 -6.37 5.06 12.34
N GLN A 309 -6.93 5.61 11.26
CA GLN A 309 -7.19 7.04 11.10
C GLN A 309 -8.60 7.42 11.56
N LEU A 310 -9.62 6.80 10.98
CA LEU A 310 -11.03 7.11 11.25
C LEU A 310 -11.65 6.14 12.27
N ALA A 311 -11.16 4.92 12.31
CA ALA A 311 -11.54 3.89 13.28
C ALA A 311 -10.30 3.33 13.96
N LYS A 312 -10.46 2.63 15.07
CA LYS A 312 -9.36 1.99 15.80
C LYS A 312 -9.64 0.50 15.93
N VAL A 313 -8.67 -0.30 15.53
CA VAL A 313 -8.65 -1.75 15.69
C VAL A 313 -7.24 -2.19 16.03
N THR A 314 -7.11 -3.21 16.84
CA THR A 314 -5.80 -3.74 17.24
C THR A 314 -5.39 -4.91 16.33
N ALA A 315 -4.09 -5.11 16.17
CA ALA A 315 -3.60 -6.24 15.39
C ALA A 315 -4.04 -7.61 15.97
N PRO A 316 -4.02 -7.84 17.30
CA PRO A 316 -4.55 -9.07 17.89
C PRO A 316 -6.01 -9.35 17.53
N GLU A 317 -6.89 -8.32 17.55
CA GLU A 317 -8.32 -8.48 17.18
C GLU A 317 -8.47 -8.95 15.74
N ILE A 318 -7.73 -8.35 14.80
CA ILE A 318 -7.77 -8.75 13.38
C ILE A 318 -7.25 -10.18 13.21
N ILE A 319 -6.12 -10.49 13.84
CA ILE A 319 -5.51 -11.82 13.76
C ILE A 319 -6.45 -12.89 14.30
N GLU A 320 -7.11 -12.66 15.43
CA GLU A 320 -8.09 -13.57 16.03
C GLU A 320 -9.29 -13.83 15.13
N VAL A 321 -9.79 -12.79 14.45
CA VAL A 321 -10.87 -12.95 13.46
C VAL A 321 -10.41 -13.83 12.29
N ILE A 322 -9.22 -13.57 11.72
CA ILE A 322 -8.72 -14.35 10.59
C ILE A 322 -8.41 -15.80 11.02
N GLU A 323 -7.81 -16.03 12.20
CA GLU A 323 -7.58 -17.36 12.73
C GLU A 323 -8.89 -18.16 12.86
N ARG A 324 -9.95 -17.52 13.39
CA ARG A 324 -11.28 -18.12 13.48
C ARG A 324 -11.85 -18.46 12.09
N LEU A 325 -11.75 -17.56 11.12
CA LEU A 325 -12.22 -17.79 9.76
C LEU A 325 -11.49 -18.98 9.08
N VAL A 326 -10.20 -19.15 9.36
CA VAL A 326 -9.43 -20.31 8.89
C VAL A 326 -9.88 -21.59 9.60
N LEU A 327 -10.08 -21.57 10.92
CA LEU A 327 -10.57 -22.73 11.68
C LEU A 327 -11.99 -23.16 11.25
N GLU A 328 -12.83 -22.21 10.92
CA GLU A 328 -14.19 -22.44 10.39
C GLU A 328 -14.20 -22.81 8.89
N GLN A 329 -13.04 -22.91 8.26
CA GLN A 329 -12.88 -23.20 6.82
C GLN A 329 -13.56 -22.17 5.88
N LYS A 330 -13.81 -20.95 6.35
CA LYS A 330 -14.27 -19.82 5.54
C LYS A 330 -13.12 -19.21 4.72
N ILE A 331 -11.88 -19.33 5.21
CA ILE A 331 -10.65 -19.04 4.50
C ILE A 331 -9.81 -20.32 4.47
N GLU A 332 -9.37 -20.72 3.29
CA GLU A 332 -8.50 -21.89 3.15
C GLU A 332 -7.11 -21.59 3.72
N TYR A 333 -6.55 -22.55 4.49
CA TYR A 333 -5.19 -22.43 5.02
C TYR A 333 -4.16 -22.17 3.90
N GLN A 334 -4.35 -22.79 2.73
CA GLN A 334 -3.47 -22.60 1.58
C GLN A 334 -3.47 -21.14 1.09
N ARG A 335 -4.59 -20.41 1.23
CA ARG A 335 -4.65 -18.98 0.86
C ARG A 335 -3.71 -18.14 1.73
N ILE A 336 -3.62 -18.45 3.03
CA ILE A 336 -2.68 -17.79 3.96
C ILE A 336 -1.23 -18.14 3.59
N GLU A 337 -0.93 -19.41 3.26
CA GLU A 337 0.38 -19.85 2.80
C GLU A 337 0.83 -19.10 1.53
N ASP A 338 -0.07 -18.94 0.58
CA ASP A 338 0.22 -18.26 -0.68
C ASP A 338 0.51 -16.77 -0.46
N ALA A 339 -0.27 -16.10 0.41
CA ALA A 339 -0.01 -14.73 0.81
C ALA A 339 1.36 -14.60 1.49
N TYR A 340 1.60 -15.43 2.50
CA TYR A 340 2.85 -15.42 3.24
C TYR A 340 4.06 -15.62 2.32
N ARG A 341 4.00 -16.58 1.38
CA ARG A 341 5.07 -16.84 0.41
C ARG A 341 5.39 -15.61 -0.45
N ARG A 342 4.36 -14.90 -0.96
CA ARG A 342 4.55 -13.67 -1.75
C ARG A 342 5.14 -12.54 -0.94
N ILE A 343 4.67 -12.35 0.30
CA ILE A 343 5.19 -11.33 1.22
C ILE A 343 6.66 -11.59 1.52
N ILE A 344 7.04 -12.83 1.83
CA ILE A 344 8.43 -13.20 2.10
C ILE A 344 9.33 -12.94 0.89
N ARG A 345 8.86 -13.29 -0.32
CA ARG A 345 9.58 -13.02 -1.57
C ARG A 345 9.83 -11.52 -1.78
N LEU A 346 8.82 -10.68 -1.58
CA LEU A 346 8.96 -9.23 -1.65
C LEU A 346 10.00 -8.70 -0.66
N LYS A 347 9.92 -9.12 0.60
CA LYS A 347 10.87 -8.70 1.65
C LYS A 347 12.29 -9.16 1.37
N GLN A 348 12.48 -10.33 0.78
CA GLN A 348 13.79 -10.81 0.35
C GLN A 348 14.38 -9.95 -0.77
N GLN A 349 13.58 -9.50 -1.73
CA GLN A 349 14.02 -8.58 -2.79
C GLN A 349 14.54 -7.26 -2.21
N ILE A 350 13.83 -6.67 -1.24
CA ILE A 350 14.26 -5.44 -0.56
C ILE A 350 15.60 -5.68 0.16
N ASN A 351 15.72 -6.76 0.93
CA ASN A 351 16.90 -7.06 1.72
C ASN A 351 18.16 -7.32 0.86
N CYS A 352 18.00 -7.95 -0.30
CA CYS A 352 19.10 -8.18 -1.22
C CYS A 352 19.70 -6.88 -1.77
N ILE A 353 18.88 -5.85 -1.97
CA ILE A 353 19.33 -4.55 -2.47
C ILE A 353 20.13 -3.81 -1.39
N GLU A 354 19.68 -3.86 -0.12
CA GLU A 354 20.40 -3.24 1.00
C GLU A 354 21.78 -3.81 1.27
N LEU A 355 22.03 -5.09 0.89
CA LEU A 355 23.32 -5.75 1.09
C LEU A 355 24.35 -5.45 -0.03
N VAL A 356 23.92 -4.90 -1.16
CA VAL A 356 24.76 -4.63 -2.34
C VAL A 356 25.07 -3.13 -2.49
N GLY A 357 24.35 -2.26 -1.86
CA GLY A 357 24.54 -0.79 -1.84
C GLY A 357 25.23 -0.30 -0.58
#